data_7928fa324aee64fdc3b8c816538e1310
#
_entry.id   7928fa324aee64fdc3b8c816538e1310
#
_cell.length_a   1.000
_cell.length_b   1.000
_cell.length_c   1.000
_cell.angle_alpha   90.00
_cell.angle_beta   90.00
_cell.angle_gamma   90.00
#
_symmetry.space_group_name_H-M   'P 1'
#
loop_
_entity.id
_entity.type
_entity.pdbx_description
1 polymer ?
#
loop_
_entity_poly.entity_id
_entity_poly.type
_entity_poly.pdbx_seq_one_letter_code
_entity_poly.pdbx_strand_id
1 'polypeptide(L)'
;SYSYLNEVLGRMADIQKFSAPASDGKLEVKVMSFSYKKGVPQDMSGNGGGYLFDCRSIHNPGRYEPYRKLTGMDEPVIRFLEDDAEIIGYLDHVYAIVDPHVETYYGRGFTSLMVGFGCTGGQHRSVYCAEHLAHHLAERYPDIRVRLIHREQNVDRIL
;
A
#
# COMPACT_ATOMS: atom_id res chain seq x y z
N SER A 1 20.49 -22.67 6.57
CA SER A 1 19.81 -23.72 5.80
C SER A 1 19.44 -23.23 4.40
N TYR A 2 19.16 -24.16 3.52
CA TYR A 2 18.76 -23.85 2.14
C TYR A 2 17.47 -23.02 2.09
N SER A 3 16.52 -23.32 2.96
CA SER A 3 15.27 -22.58 3.10
C SER A 3 15.49 -21.13 3.52
N TYR A 4 16.38 -20.89 4.47
CA TYR A 4 16.74 -19.55 4.92
C TYR A 4 17.40 -18.73 3.81
N LEU A 5 18.31 -19.33 3.05
CA LEU A 5 18.96 -18.67 1.94
C LEU A 5 17.96 -18.25 0.86
N ASN A 6 17.02 -19.11 0.52
CA ASN A 6 15.97 -18.79 -0.45
C ASN A 6 15.09 -17.64 0.03
N GLU A 7 14.76 -17.59 1.31
CA GLU A 7 14.00 -16.50 1.91
C GLU A 7 14.75 -15.16 1.79
N VAL A 8 16.03 -15.15 2.12
CA VAL A 8 16.87 -13.95 2.01
C VAL A 8 16.99 -13.48 0.57
N LEU A 9 17.20 -14.40 -0.39
CA LEU A 9 17.28 -14.06 -1.82
C LEU A 9 15.94 -13.51 -2.33
N GLY A 10 14.82 -14.06 -1.88
CA GLY A 10 13.49 -13.54 -2.22
C GLY A 10 13.28 -12.11 -1.72
N ARG A 11 13.69 -11.82 -0.48
CA ARG A 11 13.62 -10.47 0.07
C ARG A 11 14.50 -9.49 -0.69
N MET A 12 15.70 -9.89 -1.07
CA MET A 12 16.61 -9.07 -1.86
C MET A 12 16.02 -8.73 -3.23
N ALA A 13 15.38 -9.69 -3.89
CA ALA A 13 14.72 -9.48 -5.17
C ALA A 13 13.54 -8.51 -5.04
N ASP A 14 12.73 -8.63 -3.97
CA ASP A 14 11.63 -7.69 -3.69
C ASP A 14 12.15 -6.28 -3.45
N ILE A 15 13.21 -6.13 -2.66
CA ILE A 15 13.85 -4.84 -2.40
C ILE A 15 14.30 -4.20 -3.70
N GLN A 16 15.00 -4.94 -4.55
CA GLN A 16 15.50 -4.45 -5.83
C GLN A 16 14.36 -4.06 -6.78
N LYS A 17 13.27 -4.83 -6.78
CA LYS A 17 12.13 -4.61 -7.68
C LYS A 17 11.32 -3.37 -7.30
N PHE A 18 11.08 -3.14 -5.99
CA PHE A 18 10.11 -2.14 -5.52
C PHE A 18 10.74 -0.91 -4.86
N SER A 19 12.05 -0.85 -4.72
CA SER A 19 12.73 0.21 -3.98
C SER A 19 13.64 1.09 -4.83
N ALA A 20 13.47 1.07 -6.16
CA ALA A 20 14.25 1.94 -7.04
C ALA A 20 14.01 3.42 -6.66
N PRO A 21 15.08 4.22 -6.47
CA PRO A 21 14.92 5.60 -6.04
C PRO A 21 14.28 6.46 -7.13
N ALA A 22 13.57 7.52 -6.71
CA ALA A 22 13.08 8.57 -7.59
C ALA A 22 14.27 9.33 -8.17
N SER A 23 14.34 9.44 -9.50
CA SER A 23 15.52 10.00 -10.20
C SER A 23 15.47 11.52 -10.42
N ASP A 24 14.31 12.17 -10.19
CA ASP A 24 14.04 13.56 -10.54
C ASP A 24 13.97 14.51 -9.35
N GLY A 25 14.24 14.04 -8.15
CA GLY A 25 14.20 14.83 -6.92
C GLY A 25 12.79 15.13 -6.38
N LYS A 26 11.74 14.65 -7.05
CA LYS A 26 10.36 14.79 -6.55
C LYS A 26 10.13 13.86 -5.35
N LEU A 27 9.21 14.27 -4.47
CA LEU A 27 8.73 13.36 -3.44
C LEU A 27 7.95 12.22 -4.11
N GLU A 28 8.42 11.00 -3.91
CA GLU A 28 7.68 9.79 -4.27
C GLU A 28 7.02 9.22 -3.02
N VAL A 29 5.69 9.13 -3.06
CA VAL A 29 4.93 8.39 -2.04
C VAL A 29 4.63 7.01 -2.60
N LYS A 30 5.22 5.99 -1.98
CA LYS A 30 5.01 4.60 -2.34
C LYS A 30 3.87 4.05 -1.51
N VAL A 31 2.74 3.79 -2.14
CA VAL A 31 1.56 3.20 -1.50
C VAL A 31 1.51 1.73 -1.87
N MET A 32 1.52 0.86 -0.86
CA MET A 32 1.66 -0.58 -1.08
C MET A 32 0.58 -1.36 -0.34
N SER A 33 0.03 -2.38 -0.99
CA SER A 33 -0.76 -3.42 -0.31
C SER A 33 0.04 -4.70 -0.17
N PHE A 34 -0.16 -5.43 0.93
CA PHE A 34 0.59 -6.66 1.22
C PHE A 34 -0.18 -7.62 2.12
N SER A 35 0.28 -8.86 2.15
CA SER A 35 -0.20 -9.92 3.04
C SER A 35 0.70 -10.05 4.26
N TYR A 36 0.11 -9.99 5.46
CA TYR A 36 0.88 -10.27 6.69
C TYR A 36 1.45 -11.69 6.72
N LYS A 37 0.80 -12.63 6.05
CA LYS A 37 1.32 -14.01 5.95
C LYS A 37 2.65 -14.10 5.21
N LYS A 38 2.88 -13.17 4.27
CA LYS A 38 4.12 -13.14 3.47
C LYS A 38 5.16 -12.19 4.01
N GLY A 39 4.87 -11.54 5.12
CA GLY A 39 5.79 -10.65 5.79
C GLY A 39 5.58 -9.18 5.45
N VAL A 40 5.95 -8.35 6.41
CA VAL A 40 5.83 -6.90 6.33
C VAL A 40 6.90 -6.35 5.38
N PRO A 41 6.53 -5.47 4.43
CA PRO A 41 7.52 -4.85 3.56
C PRO A 41 8.43 -3.91 4.36
N GLN A 42 9.67 -3.78 3.90
CA GLN A 42 10.65 -2.87 4.49
C GLN A 42 10.83 -1.65 3.60
N ASP A 43 11.03 -0.50 4.23
CA ASP A 43 11.40 0.71 3.52
C ASP A 43 12.89 0.71 3.24
N MET A 44 13.25 0.67 1.96
CA MET A 44 14.65 0.63 1.50
C MET A 44 15.13 1.97 0.94
N SER A 45 14.37 3.05 1.18
CA SER A 45 14.74 4.39 0.74
C SER A 45 15.95 4.98 1.51
N GLY A 46 16.30 4.39 2.64
CA GLY A 46 17.27 4.94 3.57
C GLY A 46 16.65 5.79 4.67
N ASN A 47 15.35 6.09 4.60
CA ASN A 47 14.64 6.87 5.63
C ASN A 47 14.27 6.02 6.86
N GLY A 48 14.27 4.70 6.71
CA GLY A 48 14.07 3.78 7.83
C GLY A 48 12.63 3.66 8.31
N GLY A 49 11.64 4.00 7.51
CA GLY A 49 10.27 3.87 7.96
C GLY A 49 9.22 4.48 7.06
N GLY A 50 8.06 4.68 7.65
CA GLY A 50 6.83 5.12 7.00
C GLY A 50 5.66 4.60 7.80
N TYR A 51 4.55 4.37 7.15
CA TYR A 51 3.34 3.87 7.79
C TYR A 51 3.03 2.45 7.37
N LEU A 52 2.59 1.64 8.32
CA LEU A 52 1.98 0.34 8.06
C LEU A 52 0.61 0.34 8.75
N PHE A 53 -0.43 0.34 7.95
CA PHE A 53 -1.82 0.31 8.44
C PHE A 53 -2.36 -1.11 8.36
N ASP A 54 -2.80 -1.61 9.49
CA ASP A 54 -3.38 -2.94 9.60
C ASP A 54 -4.88 -2.88 9.29
N CYS A 55 -5.29 -3.54 8.20
CA CYS A 55 -6.68 -3.57 7.76
C CYS A 55 -7.43 -4.82 8.24
N ARG A 56 -6.83 -5.64 9.12
CA ARG A 56 -7.42 -6.92 9.52
C ARG A 56 -8.67 -6.79 10.38
N SER A 57 -8.90 -5.64 11.01
CA SER A 57 -10.12 -5.41 11.78
C SER A 57 -11.37 -5.16 10.92
N ILE A 58 -11.18 -4.85 9.64
CA ILE A 58 -12.28 -4.60 8.70
C ILE A 58 -12.90 -5.93 8.28
N HIS A 59 -14.22 -5.96 8.10
CA HIS A 59 -14.96 -7.15 7.68
C HIS A 59 -14.36 -7.74 6.39
N ASN A 60 -14.05 -9.02 6.43
CA ASN A 60 -13.30 -9.69 5.37
C ASN A 60 -14.23 -10.30 4.30
N PRO A 61 -14.25 -9.75 3.07
CA PRO A 61 -15.03 -10.34 1.98
C PRO A 61 -14.55 -11.75 1.60
N GLY A 62 -13.29 -12.09 1.89
CA GLY A 62 -12.73 -13.40 1.60
C GLY A 62 -13.38 -14.56 2.37
N ARG A 63 -14.21 -14.28 3.39
CA ARG A 63 -15.03 -15.28 4.07
C ARG A 63 -16.14 -15.84 3.19
N TYR A 64 -16.50 -15.14 2.12
CA TYR A 64 -17.68 -15.43 1.32
C TYR A 64 -17.26 -15.86 -0.08
N GLU A 65 -17.84 -16.95 -0.56
CA GLU A 65 -17.51 -17.59 -1.83
C GLU A 65 -17.47 -16.62 -3.03
N PRO A 66 -18.46 -15.72 -3.21
CA PRO A 66 -18.49 -14.86 -4.40
C PRO A 66 -17.28 -13.96 -4.54
N TYR A 67 -16.54 -13.67 -3.45
CA TYR A 67 -15.44 -12.72 -3.45
C TYR A 67 -14.05 -13.36 -3.37
N ARG A 68 -13.97 -14.67 -3.15
CA ARG A 68 -12.70 -15.36 -2.85
C ARG A 68 -11.67 -15.24 -3.96
N LYS A 69 -12.09 -15.23 -5.21
CA LYS A 69 -11.19 -15.13 -6.37
C LYS A 69 -11.02 -13.70 -6.90
N LEU A 70 -11.72 -12.75 -6.33
CA LEU A 70 -11.67 -11.34 -6.70
C LEU A 70 -10.70 -10.58 -5.79
N THR A 71 -10.38 -9.36 -6.18
CA THR A 71 -9.50 -8.48 -5.40
C THR A 71 -10.22 -7.19 -5.01
N GLY A 72 -9.57 -6.37 -4.21
CA GLY A 72 -10.05 -5.03 -3.85
C GLY A 72 -10.15 -4.04 -5.02
N MET A 73 -9.70 -4.43 -6.22
CA MET A 73 -9.88 -3.66 -7.45
C MET A 73 -11.17 -4.03 -8.20
N ASP A 74 -11.82 -5.12 -7.82
CA ASP A 74 -13.00 -5.63 -8.51
C ASP A 74 -14.29 -5.05 -7.91
N GLU A 75 -15.21 -4.66 -8.76
CA GLU A 75 -16.45 -3.97 -8.38
C GLU A 75 -17.26 -4.69 -7.30
N PRO A 76 -17.49 -6.02 -7.36
CA PRO A 76 -18.24 -6.69 -6.31
C PRO A 76 -17.60 -6.58 -4.92
N VAL A 77 -16.28 -6.63 -4.85
CA VAL A 77 -15.54 -6.47 -3.58
C VAL A 77 -15.62 -5.02 -3.10
N ILE A 78 -15.47 -4.07 -4.00
CA ILE A 78 -15.59 -2.65 -3.69
C ILE A 78 -16.96 -2.37 -3.07
N ARG A 79 -18.03 -2.86 -3.67
CA ARG A 79 -19.40 -2.69 -3.15
C ARG A 79 -19.58 -3.32 -1.78
N PHE A 80 -19.07 -4.54 -1.60
CA PHE A 80 -19.14 -5.23 -0.31
C PHE A 80 -18.51 -4.39 0.81
N LEU A 81 -17.32 -3.85 0.55
CA LEU A 81 -16.58 -3.05 1.53
C LEU A 81 -17.27 -1.70 1.79
N GLU A 82 -17.79 -1.06 0.75
CA GLU A 82 -18.45 0.24 0.86
C GLU A 82 -19.83 0.14 1.52
N ASP A 83 -20.56 -0.93 1.31
CA ASP A 83 -21.87 -1.14 1.94
C ASP A 83 -21.78 -1.21 3.46
N ASP A 84 -20.70 -1.76 3.99
CA ASP A 84 -20.44 -1.83 5.43
C ASP A 84 -19.99 -0.46 6.00
N ALA A 85 -19.51 0.45 5.17
CA ALA A 85 -19.04 1.79 5.49
C ALA A 85 -17.85 1.87 6.47
N GLU A 86 -17.47 0.78 7.12
CA GLU A 86 -16.37 0.71 8.09
C GLU A 86 -15.04 1.13 7.47
N ILE A 87 -14.76 0.63 6.25
CA ILE A 87 -13.52 0.93 5.54
C ILE A 87 -13.43 2.41 5.14
N ILE A 88 -14.56 3.04 4.88
CA ILE A 88 -14.62 4.46 4.53
C ILE A 88 -14.16 5.32 5.71
N GLY A 89 -14.69 5.06 6.90
CA GLY A 89 -14.27 5.76 8.12
C GLY A 89 -12.81 5.50 8.47
N TYR A 90 -12.34 4.26 8.26
CA TYR A 90 -10.95 3.90 8.43
C TYR A 90 -10.03 4.75 7.54
N LEU A 91 -10.38 4.87 6.26
CA LEU A 91 -9.59 5.67 5.31
C LEU A 91 -9.63 7.16 5.62
N ASP A 92 -10.74 7.69 6.12
CA ASP A 92 -10.81 9.09 6.54
C ASP A 92 -9.74 9.39 7.62
N HIS A 93 -9.56 8.49 8.56
CA HIS A 93 -8.50 8.63 9.58
C HIS A 93 -7.11 8.50 8.98
N VAL A 94 -6.92 7.60 8.02
CA VAL A 94 -5.65 7.46 7.30
C VAL A 94 -5.30 8.75 6.56
N TYR A 95 -6.24 9.33 5.85
CA TYR A 95 -6.02 10.61 5.16
C TYR A 95 -5.62 11.71 6.14
N ALA A 96 -6.28 11.79 7.28
CA ALA A 96 -5.97 12.79 8.30
C ALA A 96 -4.55 12.65 8.86
N ILE A 97 -4.00 11.44 8.89
CA ILE A 97 -2.63 11.18 9.32
C ILE A 97 -1.63 11.44 8.19
N VAL A 98 -1.91 10.93 6.99
CA VAL A 98 -0.94 10.92 5.89
C VAL A 98 -0.81 12.27 5.20
N ASP A 99 -1.92 12.99 4.98
CA ASP A 99 -1.90 14.26 4.28
C ASP A 99 -0.92 15.29 4.90
N PRO A 100 -0.97 15.56 6.21
CA PRO A 100 0.00 16.49 6.80
C PRO A 100 1.45 16.02 6.67
N HIS A 101 1.70 14.73 6.70
CA HIS A 101 3.04 14.17 6.52
C HIS A 101 3.56 14.42 5.11
N VAL A 102 2.72 14.18 4.12
CA VAL A 102 3.06 14.43 2.70
C VAL A 102 3.38 15.92 2.49
N GLU A 103 2.54 16.81 3.02
CA GLU A 103 2.74 18.26 2.92
C GLU A 103 4.07 18.69 3.55
N THR A 104 4.37 18.16 4.73
CA THR A 104 5.62 18.46 5.44
C THR A 104 6.85 17.94 4.67
N TYR A 105 6.79 16.72 4.18
CA TYR A 105 7.90 16.12 3.42
C TYR A 105 8.12 16.83 2.09
N TYR A 106 7.05 17.20 1.41
CA TYR A 106 7.14 17.99 0.19
C TYR A 106 7.81 19.33 0.45
N GLY A 107 7.37 20.05 1.50
CA GLY A 107 7.91 21.35 1.86
C GLY A 107 9.38 21.32 2.30
N ARG A 108 9.84 20.19 2.84
CA ARG A 108 11.24 20.01 3.27
C ARG A 108 12.15 19.44 2.17
N GLY A 109 11.62 19.14 1.01
CA GLY A 109 12.39 18.57 -0.09
C GLY A 109 12.77 17.10 0.08
N PHE A 110 12.06 16.36 0.92
CA PHE A 110 12.26 14.91 1.04
C PHE A 110 11.75 14.19 -0.21
N THR A 111 12.35 13.05 -0.51
CA THR A 111 12.14 12.37 -1.79
C THR A 111 11.42 11.03 -1.66
N SER A 112 11.16 10.55 -0.45
CA SER A 112 10.53 9.23 -0.26
C SER A 112 9.69 9.16 1.00
N LEU A 113 8.48 8.62 0.85
CA LEU A 113 7.60 8.22 1.94
C LEU A 113 6.92 6.91 1.56
N MET A 114 6.94 5.93 2.46
CA MET A 114 6.24 4.66 2.26
C MET A 114 4.97 4.61 3.12
N VAL A 115 3.87 4.15 2.52
CA VAL A 115 2.62 3.88 3.23
C VAL A 115 2.12 2.50 2.81
N GLY A 116 2.13 1.56 3.74
CA GLY A 116 1.70 0.19 3.50
C GLY A 116 0.35 -0.10 4.14
N PHE A 117 -0.45 -0.92 3.45
CA PHE A 117 -1.70 -1.47 3.95
C PHE A 117 -1.61 -2.99 3.94
N GLY A 118 -1.82 -3.62 5.09
CA GLY A 118 -1.75 -5.06 5.23
C GLY A 118 -3.08 -5.66 5.65
N CYS A 119 -3.41 -6.81 5.09
CA CYS A 119 -4.46 -7.68 5.60
C CYS A 119 -3.97 -9.12 5.56
N THR A 120 -4.81 -10.07 5.95
CA THR A 120 -4.35 -11.46 6.07
C THR A 120 -3.84 -12.01 4.75
N GLY A 121 -4.58 -11.86 3.66
CA GLY A 121 -4.21 -12.38 2.35
C GLY A 121 -3.64 -11.36 1.38
N GLY A 122 -3.67 -10.07 1.73
CA GLY A 122 -3.22 -9.01 0.81
C GLY A 122 -4.03 -8.91 -0.47
N GLN A 123 -5.31 -9.30 -0.43
CA GLN A 123 -6.12 -9.48 -1.63
C GLN A 123 -7.30 -8.51 -1.73
N HIS A 124 -7.98 -8.22 -0.63
CA HIS A 124 -9.23 -7.44 -0.65
C HIS A 124 -9.10 -6.09 0.07
N ARG A 125 -9.07 -6.11 1.40
CA ARG A 125 -9.10 -4.90 2.24
C ARG A 125 -7.89 -3.99 2.03
N SER A 126 -6.70 -4.57 2.04
CA SER A 126 -5.45 -3.84 1.82
C SER A 126 -5.37 -3.25 0.41
N VAL A 127 -5.81 -3.99 -0.59
CA VAL A 127 -5.83 -3.54 -1.99
C VAL A 127 -6.77 -2.36 -2.16
N TYR A 128 -7.98 -2.45 -1.60
CA TYR A 128 -8.93 -1.33 -1.62
C TYR A 128 -8.35 -0.08 -0.99
N CYS A 129 -7.77 -0.21 0.21
CA CYS A 129 -7.20 0.93 0.92
C CYS A 129 -6.03 1.57 0.14
N ALA A 130 -5.14 0.76 -0.41
CA ALA A 130 -4.00 1.27 -1.17
C ALA A 130 -4.45 2.00 -2.44
N GLU A 131 -5.42 1.45 -3.18
CA GLU A 131 -6.01 2.13 -4.35
C GLU A 131 -6.56 3.50 -3.98
N HIS A 132 -7.35 3.57 -2.91
CA HIS A 132 -8.00 4.82 -2.52
C HIS A 132 -7.03 5.87 -2.00
N LEU A 133 -6.05 5.49 -1.19
CA LEU A 133 -5.03 6.44 -0.76
C LEU A 133 -4.20 6.94 -1.94
N ALA A 134 -3.79 6.07 -2.84
CA ALA A 134 -2.98 6.45 -3.99
C ALA A 134 -3.71 7.47 -4.88
N HIS A 135 -4.98 7.22 -5.19
CA HIS A 135 -5.78 8.15 -5.97
C HIS A 135 -6.03 9.47 -5.23
N HIS A 136 -6.32 9.41 -3.93
CA HIS A 136 -6.48 10.59 -3.08
C HIS A 136 -5.24 11.49 -3.14
N LEU A 137 -4.06 10.90 -2.98
CA LEU A 137 -2.80 11.65 -3.01
C LEU A 137 -2.49 12.22 -4.39
N ALA A 138 -2.72 11.45 -5.45
CA ALA A 138 -2.46 11.90 -6.81
C ALA A 138 -3.35 13.08 -7.20
N GLU A 139 -4.61 13.07 -6.78
CA GLU A 139 -5.54 14.17 -7.03
C GLU A 139 -5.22 15.41 -6.20
N ARG A 140 -4.92 15.22 -4.92
CA ARG A 140 -4.70 16.33 -3.98
C ARG A 140 -3.32 16.98 -4.17
N TYR A 141 -2.32 16.22 -4.52
CA TYR A 141 -0.91 16.67 -4.62
C TYR A 141 -0.32 16.38 -6.00
N PRO A 142 -0.65 17.19 -7.02
CA PRO A 142 -0.20 16.91 -8.38
C PRO A 142 1.31 17.03 -8.59
N ASP A 143 2.03 17.66 -7.66
CA ASP A 143 3.47 17.84 -7.77
C ASP A 143 4.31 16.69 -7.19
N ILE A 144 3.66 15.71 -6.56
CA ILE A 144 4.34 14.52 -6.06
C ILE A 144 4.20 13.37 -7.05
N ARG A 145 5.07 12.38 -6.91
CA ARG A 145 4.91 11.10 -7.62
C ARG A 145 4.22 10.10 -6.68
N VAL A 146 3.13 9.52 -7.13
CA VAL A 146 2.46 8.43 -6.40
C VAL A 146 2.74 7.12 -7.11
N ARG A 147 3.40 6.19 -6.42
CA ARG A 147 3.66 4.85 -6.91
C ARG A 147 2.78 3.87 -6.16
N LEU A 148 1.94 3.15 -6.88
CA LEU A 148 1.00 2.19 -6.31
C LEU A 148 1.48 0.78 -6.58
N ILE A 149 1.67 0.00 -5.50
CA ILE A 149 2.14 -1.38 -5.59
C ILE A 149 1.15 -2.29 -4.86
N HIS A 150 0.64 -3.28 -5.57
CA HIS A 150 -0.04 -4.41 -4.95
C HIS A 150 0.91 -5.61 -5.01
N ARG A 151 1.64 -5.82 -3.93
CA ARG A 151 2.74 -6.81 -3.92
C ARG A 151 2.27 -8.22 -4.26
N GLU A 152 1.12 -8.64 -3.72
CA GLU A 152 0.64 -10.01 -3.93
C GLU A 152 0.00 -10.21 -5.30
N GLN A 153 -0.42 -9.16 -5.99
CA GLN A 153 -0.96 -9.21 -7.35
C GLN A 153 0.07 -8.84 -8.42
N ASN A 154 1.29 -8.53 -8.01
CA ASN A 154 2.37 -8.13 -8.91
C ASN A 154 2.02 -6.89 -9.75
N VAL A 155 1.34 -5.93 -9.15
CA VAL A 155 0.98 -4.63 -9.74
C VAL A 155 1.95 -3.58 -9.25
N ASP A 156 2.48 -2.77 -10.15
CA ASP A 156 3.38 -1.66 -9.85
C ASP A 156 3.18 -0.59 -10.93
N ARG A 157 2.63 0.57 -10.53
CA ARG A 157 2.33 1.63 -11.49
C ARG A 157 2.45 3.02 -10.87
N ILE A 158 2.75 4.00 -11.71
CA ILE A 158 2.76 5.43 -11.34
C ILE A 158 1.41 6.04 -11.72
N LEU A 159 0.81 6.78 -10.82
CA LEU A 159 -0.44 7.48 -11.05
C LEU A 159 -0.22 8.91 -11.55
#